data_b8e8f7dea0f0142751b6d51eab94f1e8
#
_entry.id   b8e8f7dea0f0142751b6d51eab94f1e8
#
_cell.length_a   1.000
_cell.length_b   1.000
_cell.length_c   1.000
_cell.angle_alpha   90.00
_cell.angle_beta   90.00
_cell.angle_gamma   90.00
#
_symmetry.space_group_name_H-M   'P 1'
#
loop_
_entity.id
_entity.type
_entity.pdbx_description
1 polymer ?
#
loop_
_entity_poly.entity_id
_entity_poly.type
_entity_poly.pdbx_seq_one_letter_code
_entity_poly.pdbx_strand_id
1 'polypeptide(L)'
;MNLESLQAEQLPTEVPLPMDLLLLADETQEAICAYVHDSEVWVCRQRQDIVAVACVLVLDDSRVELKNLAVAEGMQGKGIGGVFLQQLKQHYRTSHTQMLVGTADVGWSQQRFYQSHGFVRVGTRERFFIEHYPEPIIENGQQLVDMHVFACDLQDRVQQP
;
A
#
# COMPACT_ATOMS: atom_id res chain seq x y z
N MET A 1 -9.22 8.61 -19.38
CA MET A 1 -7.90 8.60 -18.71
C MET A 1 -7.01 7.57 -19.36
N ASN A 2 -5.80 7.95 -19.65
CA ASN A 2 -4.81 7.02 -20.20
C ASN A 2 -3.92 6.49 -19.08
N LEU A 3 -4.08 5.21 -18.70
CA LEU A 3 -3.30 4.58 -17.65
C LEU A 3 -1.81 4.49 -18.01
N GLU A 4 -1.48 4.42 -19.30
CA GLU A 4 -0.10 4.34 -19.75
C GLU A 4 0.69 5.63 -19.46
N SER A 5 0.00 6.75 -19.28
CA SER A 5 0.64 8.03 -18.96
C SER A 5 0.90 8.23 -17.47
N LEU A 6 0.36 7.35 -16.62
CA LEU A 6 0.59 7.43 -15.18
C LEU A 6 2.00 7.00 -14.85
N GLN A 7 2.70 7.82 -14.05
CA GLN A 7 4.06 7.53 -13.62
C GLN A 7 4.14 7.67 -12.11
N ALA A 8 4.65 6.64 -11.46
CA ALA A 8 5.00 6.73 -10.05
C ALA A 8 6.22 7.61 -9.90
N GLU A 9 6.15 8.58 -9.01
CA GLU A 9 7.29 9.43 -8.67
C GLU A 9 7.44 9.50 -7.16
N GLN A 10 8.69 9.54 -6.70
CA GLN A 10 8.96 9.66 -5.28
C GLN A 10 8.69 11.11 -4.84
N LEU A 11 7.90 11.26 -3.78
CA LEU A 11 7.57 12.58 -3.25
C LEU A 11 8.77 13.11 -2.47
N PRO A 12 9.29 14.32 -2.80
CA PRO A 12 10.37 14.92 -2.02
C PRO A 12 9.94 15.16 -0.57
N THR A 13 10.89 15.05 0.36
CA THR A 13 10.60 15.18 1.79
C THR A 13 10.10 16.56 2.19
N GLU A 14 10.45 17.60 1.44
CA GLU A 14 10.00 18.98 1.70
C GLU A 14 8.59 19.27 1.19
N VAL A 15 8.00 18.38 0.38
CA VAL A 15 6.64 18.55 -0.13
C VAL A 15 5.65 18.05 0.92
N PRO A 16 4.57 18.78 1.20
CA PRO A 16 3.56 18.32 2.17
C PRO A 16 2.96 16.97 1.78
N LEU A 17 2.74 16.13 2.79
CA LEU A 17 2.14 14.81 2.60
C LEU A 17 0.67 14.94 2.20
N PRO A 18 0.17 14.14 1.25
CA PRO A 18 -1.26 14.10 0.90
C PRO A 18 -2.03 13.32 1.97
N MET A 19 -2.21 13.91 3.15
CA MET A 19 -2.79 13.23 4.31
C MET A 19 -4.20 12.74 4.06
N ASP A 20 -5.00 13.49 3.29
CA ASP A 20 -6.36 13.07 2.97
C ASP A 20 -6.37 11.74 2.20
N LEU A 21 -5.42 11.53 1.30
CA LEU A 21 -5.29 10.26 0.59
C LEU A 21 -4.78 9.15 1.52
N LEU A 22 -3.79 9.45 2.33
CA LEU A 22 -3.23 8.46 3.26
C LEU A 22 -4.30 7.93 4.21
N LEU A 23 -5.21 8.78 4.64
CA LEU A 23 -6.32 8.41 5.54
C LEU A 23 -7.38 7.54 4.86
N LEU A 24 -7.38 7.42 3.53
CA LEU A 24 -8.28 6.47 2.86
C LEU A 24 -7.85 5.02 3.08
N ALA A 25 -6.56 4.79 3.35
CA ALA A 25 -6.00 3.44 3.51
C ALA A 25 -5.54 3.14 4.93
N ASP A 26 -5.62 4.10 5.84
CA ASP A 26 -5.32 3.87 7.26
C ASP A 26 -6.32 4.65 8.10
N GLU A 27 -6.50 4.24 9.35
CA GLU A 27 -7.61 4.72 10.17
C GLU A 27 -7.32 6.03 10.88
N THR A 28 -6.06 6.28 11.26
CA THR A 28 -5.72 7.44 12.06
C THR A 28 -4.45 8.09 11.58
N GLN A 29 -4.34 9.39 11.83
CA GLN A 29 -3.13 10.14 11.54
C GLN A 29 -1.95 9.64 12.37
N GLU A 30 -2.19 9.24 13.63
CA GLU A 30 -1.16 8.69 14.50
C GLU A 30 -0.57 7.39 13.92
N ALA A 31 -1.42 6.51 13.39
CA ALA A 31 -0.95 5.28 12.77
C ALA A 31 -0.10 5.58 11.53
N ILE A 32 -0.51 6.54 10.73
CA ILE A 32 0.26 6.96 9.55
C ILE A 32 1.61 7.54 9.98
N CYS A 33 1.63 8.40 10.99
CA CYS A 33 2.86 9.02 11.48
C CYS A 33 3.84 7.99 12.04
N ALA A 34 3.36 6.84 12.47
CA ALA A 34 4.24 5.77 12.98
C ALA A 34 5.16 5.19 11.92
N TYR A 35 4.84 5.34 10.61
CA TYR A 35 5.68 4.77 9.55
C TYR A 35 6.04 5.77 8.43
N VAL A 36 5.27 6.87 8.25
CA VAL A 36 5.40 7.68 7.03
C VAL A 36 6.76 8.37 6.92
N HIS A 37 7.32 8.80 8.05
CA HIS A 37 8.60 9.52 8.06
C HIS A 37 9.79 8.60 7.82
N ASP A 38 9.63 7.30 8.06
CA ASP A 38 10.65 6.29 7.78
C ASP A 38 10.43 5.61 6.43
N SER A 39 9.36 5.96 5.74
CA SER A 39 8.98 5.37 4.46
C SER A 39 9.44 6.23 3.30
N GLU A 40 9.64 5.58 2.15
CA GLU A 40 9.69 6.27 0.87
C GLU A 40 8.26 6.48 0.41
N VAL A 41 7.89 7.73 0.17
CA VAL A 41 6.54 8.10 -0.23
C VAL A 41 6.51 8.32 -1.73
N TRP A 42 5.56 7.64 -2.40
CA TRP A 42 5.39 7.68 -3.84
C TRP A 42 4.02 8.23 -4.18
N VAL A 43 3.92 8.93 -5.29
CA VAL A 43 2.64 9.47 -5.77
C VAL A 43 2.49 9.22 -7.27
N CYS A 44 1.24 9.17 -7.72
CA CYS A 44 0.88 9.30 -9.12
C CYS A 44 0.09 10.58 -9.29
N ARG A 45 0.34 11.29 -10.39
CA ARG A 45 -0.37 12.53 -10.70
C ARG A 45 -1.16 12.38 -11.97
N GLN A 46 -2.32 13.02 -11.98
CA GLN A 46 -3.04 13.31 -13.21
C GLN A 46 -2.97 14.83 -13.38
N ARG A 47 -2.28 15.26 -14.42
CA ARG A 47 -1.90 16.68 -14.57
C ARG A 47 -1.07 17.09 -13.35
N GLN A 48 -1.55 18.03 -12.53
CA GLN A 48 -0.84 18.46 -11.32
C GLN A 48 -1.40 17.87 -10.04
N ASP A 49 -2.54 17.18 -10.12
CA ASP A 49 -3.21 16.63 -8.96
C ASP A 49 -2.66 15.27 -8.59
N ILE A 50 -2.40 15.07 -7.32
CA ILE A 50 -2.03 13.75 -6.80
C ILE A 50 -3.29 12.90 -6.73
N VAL A 51 -3.31 11.80 -7.48
CA VAL A 51 -4.47 10.91 -7.54
C VAL A 51 -4.23 9.58 -6.82
N ALA A 52 -2.99 9.28 -6.44
CA ALA A 52 -2.66 8.09 -5.68
C ALA A 52 -1.40 8.32 -4.86
N VAL A 53 -1.29 7.61 -3.74
CA VAL A 53 -0.15 7.69 -2.83
C VAL A 53 0.20 6.29 -2.34
N ALA A 54 1.48 6.05 -2.09
CA ALA A 54 1.95 4.82 -1.46
C ALA A 54 3.11 5.14 -0.52
N CYS A 55 3.18 4.40 0.58
CA CYS A 55 4.30 4.46 1.51
C CYS A 55 4.99 3.09 1.51
N VAL A 56 6.27 3.07 1.22
CA VAL A 56 7.08 1.84 1.20
C VAL A 56 8.18 1.96 2.23
N LEU A 57 8.19 1.05 3.19
CA LEU A 57 9.19 1.00 4.26
C LEU A 57 10.22 -0.06 3.91
N VAL A 58 11.49 0.34 3.83
CA VAL A 58 12.58 -0.60 3.64
C VAL A 58 12.84 -1.31 4.96
N LEU A 59 12.66 -2.63 4.99
CA LEU A 59 12.80 -3.42 6.22
C LEU A 59 14.25 -3.88 6.40
N ASP A 60 14.89 -4.33 5.33
CA ASP A 60 16.26 -4.80 5.34
C ASP A 60 16.81 -4.82 3.90
N ASP A 61 17.93 -5.46 3.68
CA ASP A 61 18.59 -5.50 2.36
C ASP A 61 17.78 -6.26 1.30
N SER A 62 16.80 -7.07 1.70
CA SER A 62 16.06 -7.93 0.79
C SER A 62 14.55 -7.64 0.76
N ARG A 63 13.99 -6.97 1.77
CA ARG A 63 12.56 -6.84 1.93
C ARG A 63 12.11 -5.39 2.08
N VAL A 64 11.00 -5.08 1.44
CA VAL A 64 10.26 -3.82 1.65
C VAL A 64 8.83 -4.14 2.06
N GLU A 65 8.18 -3.23 2.75
CA GLU A 65 6.77 -3.37 3.11
C GLU A 65 5.98 -2.19 2.57
N LEU A 66 4.91 -2.49 1.84
CA LEU A 66 3.94 -1.50 1.40
C LEU A 66 3.02 -1.19 2.58
N LYS A 67 3.22 -0.03 3.19
CA LYS A 67 2.49 0.37 4.40
C LYS A 67 1.17 1.06 4.11
N ASN A 68 1.05 1.67 2.94
CA ASN A 68 -0.14 2.43 2.55
C ASN A 68 -0.19 2.48 1.03
N LEU A 69 -1.37 2.23 0.47
CA LEU A 69 -1.63 2.40 -0.97
C LEU A 69 -3.06 2.91 -1.09
N ALA A 70 -3.23 4.13 -1.56
CA ALA A 70 -4.54 4.75 -1.67
C ALA A 70 -4.70 5.44 -3.01
N VAL A 71 -5.91 5.36 -3.56
CA VAL A 71 -6.31 6.06 -4.78
C VAL A 71 -7.45 7.01 -4.41
N ALA A 72 -7.42 8.24 -4.91
CA ALA A 72 -8.46 9.24 -4.66
C ALA A 72 -9.84 8.68 -5.00
N GLU A 73 -10.84 9.00 -4.16
CA GLU A 73 -12.17 8.38 -4.26
C GLU A 73 -12.79 8.49 -5.65
N GLY A 74 -12.69 9.66 -6.28
CA GLY A 74 -13.23 9.87 -7.63
C GLY A 74 -12.46 9.15 -8.73
N MET A 75 -11.31 8.55 -8.41
CA MET A 75 -10.43 7.88 -9.36
C MET A 75 -10.35 6.38 -9.13
N GLN A 76 -11.06 5.85 -8.15
CA GLN A 76 -11.07 4.41 -7.87
C GLN A 76 -11.85 3.65 -8.94
N GLY A 77 -11.53 2.36 -9.08
CA GLY A 77 -12.21 1.49 -10.06
C GLY A 77 -11.76 1.69 -11.50
N LYS A 78 -10.66 2.42 -11.74
CA LYS A 78 -10.15 2.72 -13.08
C LYS A 78 -8.82 2.04 -13.40
N GLY A 79 -8.32 1.20 -12.49
CA GLY A 79 -7.06 0.47 -12.68
C GLY A 79 -5.81 1.22 -12.23
N ILE A 80 -5.94 2.40 -11.62
CA ILE A 80 -4.79 3.20 -11.19
C ILE A 80 -3.98 2.48 -10.12
N GLY A 81 -4.65 1.87 -9.13
CA GLY A 81 -3.97 1.14 -8.06
C GLY A 81 -3.10 0.01 -8.58
N GLY A 82 -3.60 -0.74 -9.57
CA GLY A 82 -2.85 -1.84 -10.17
C GLY A 82 -1.63 -1.36 -10.95
N VAL A 83 -1.78 -0.32 -11.77
CA VAL A 83 -0.67 0.26 -12.52
C VAL A 83 0.39 0.80 -11.57
N PHE A 84 -0.04 1.52 -10.53
CA PHE A 84 0.86 2.08 -9.52
C PHE A 84 1.64 0.98 -8.80
N LEU A 85 0.93 -0.05 -8.35
CA LEU A 85 1.56 -1.19 -7.67
C LEU A 85 2.60 -1.87 -8.56
N GLN A 86 2.30 -2.08 -9.84
CA GLN A 86 3.26 -2.70 -10.77
C GLN A 86 4.51 -1.85 -10.94
N GLN A 87 4.36 -0.53 -11.03
CA GLN A 87 5.52 0.36 -11.14
C GLN A 87 6.38 0.33 -9.88
N LEU A 88 5.75 0.27 -8.69
CA LEU A 88 6.49 0.14 -7.43
C LEU A 88 7.25 -1.18 -7.38
N LYS A 89 6.61 -2.28 -7.78
CA LYS A 89 7.27 -3.59 -7.82
C LYS A 89 8.48 -3.57 -8.75
N GLN A 90 8.36 -2.95 -9.92
CA GLN A 90 9.46 -2.83 -10.87
C GLN A 90 10.62 -2.00 -10.29
N HIS A 91 10.29 -0.92 -9.59
CA HIS A 91 11.32 -0.09 -8.96
C HIS A 91 12.12 -0.88 -7.91
N TYR A 92 11.41 -1.52 -6.97
CA TYR A 92 12.08 -2.22 -5.86
C TYR A 92 12.72 -3.54 -6.29
N ARG A 93 12.30 -4.09 -7.41
CA ARG A 93 12.91 -5.31 -7.96
C ARG A 93 14.40 -5.17 -8.23
N THR A 94 14.87 -3.96 -8.52
CA THR A 94 16.28 -3.71 -8.81
C THR A 94 17.17 -3.82 -7.57
N SER A 95 16.59 -3.74 -6.38
CA SER A 95 17.35 -3.70 -5.11
C SER A 95 16.85 -4.67 -4.05
N HIS A 96 15.62 -5.19 -4.16
CA HIS A 96 15.02 -6.05 -3.14
C HIS A 96 14.37 -7.26 -3.79
N THR A 97 14.15 -8.32 -3.01
CA THR A 97 13.61 -9.57 -3.51
C THR A 97 12.15 -9.80 -3.11
N GLN A 98 11.67 -9.13 -2.07
CA GLN A 98 10.34 -9.41 -1.53
C GLN A 98 9.63 -8.13 -1.11
N MET A 99 8.35 -8.03 -1.44
CA MET A 99 7.48 -6.96 -0.95
C MET A 99 6.39 -7.58 -0.07
N LEU A 100 6.25 -7.04 1.13
CA LEU A 100 5.21 -7.44 2.09
C LEU A 100 4.09 -6.41 2.07
N VAL A 101 2.88 -6.83 2.43
CA VAL A 101 1.75 -5.94 2.70
C VAL A 101 0.87 -6.56 3.78
N GLY A 102 0.37 -5.75 4.70
CA GLY A 102 -0.59 -6.16 5.71
C GLY A 102 -2.00 -5.70 5.34
N THR A 103 -2.98 -6.58 5.54
CA THR A 103 -4.39 -6.25 5.33
C THR A 103 -5.20 -6.65 6.57
N ALA A 104 -6.31 -5.95 6.80
CA ALA A 104 -7.25 -6.36 7.85
C ALA A 104 -7.79 -7.77 7.57
N ASP A 105 -8.06 -8.52 8.62
CA ASP A 105 -8.59 -9.87 8.52
C ASP A 105 -9.96 -9.95 7.83
N VAL A 106 -10.72 -8.85 7.86
CA VAL A 106 -12.01 -8.75 7.14
C VAL A 106 -11.92 -7.86 5.90
N GLY A 107 -10.72 -7.49 5.48
CA GLY A 107 -10.49 -6.65 4.30
C GLY A 107 -10.46 -7.47 3.01
N TRP A 108 -11.56 -8.12 2.67
CA TRP A 108 -11.60 -9.09 1.57
C TRP A 108 -11.30 -8.49 0.19
N SER A 109 -11.74 -7.26 -0.07
CA SER A 109 -11.47 -6.62 -1.35
C SER A 109 -9.99 -6.26 -1.51
N GLN A 110 -9.35 -5.78 -0.44
CA GLN A 110 -7.92 -5.52 -0.45
C GLN A 110 -7.12 -6.81 -0.62
N GLN A 111 -7.51 -7.88 0.08
CA GLN A 111 -6.85 -9.16 -0.04
C GLN A 111 -6.94 -9.70 -1.48
N ARG A 112 -8.12 -9.60 -2.11
CA ARG A 112 -8.29 -10.02 -3.50
C ARG A 112 -7.45 -9.17 -4.45
N PHE A 113 -7.37 -7.87 -4.19
CA PHE A 113 -6.53 -6.97 -5.00
C PHE A 113 -5.08 -7.43 -4.97
N TYR A 114 -4.52 -7.65 -3.78
CA TYR A 114 -3.12 -8.07 -3.66
C TYR A 114 -2.91 -9.47 -4.22
N GLN A 115 -3.83 -10.39 -3.99
CA GLN A 115 -3.74 -11.74 -4.56
C GLN A 115 -3.73 -11.71 -6.08
N SER A 116 -4.52 -10.84 -6.70
CA SER A 116 -4.55 -10.70 -8.15
C SER A 116 -3.24 -10.12 -8.72
N HIS A 117 -2.41 -9.53 -7.86
CA HIS A 117 -1.11 -8.98 -8.23
C HIS A 117 0.07 -9.84 -7.75
N GLY A 118 -0.19 -11.12 -7.48
CA GLY A 118 0.86 -12.08 -7.18
C GLY A 118 1.28 -12.18 -5.72
N PHE A 119 0.55 -11.53 -4.81
CA PHE A 119 0.80 -11.66 -3.38
C PHE A 119 0.13 -12.91 -2.83
N VAL A 120 0.82 -13.62 -1.95
CA VAL A 120 0.29 -14.79 -1.26
C VAL A 120 0.39 -14.59 0.23
N ARG A 121 -0.56 -15.15 0.98
CA ARG A 121 -0.56 -15.02 2.43
C ARG A 121 0.60 -15.80 3.01
N VAL A 122 1.39 -15.14 3.88
CA VAL A 122 2.57 -15.74 4.51
C VAL A 122 2.51 -15.74 6.03
N GLY A 123 1.58 -14.99 6.64
CA GLY A 123 1.49 -14.94 8.09
C GLY A 123 0.34 -14.10 8.60
N THR A 124 0.34 -13.92 9.91
CA THR A 124 -0.68 -13.14 10.63
C THR A 124 0.02 -12.37 11.75
N ARG A 125 -0.33 -11.08 11.87
CA ARG A 125 0.03 -10.28 13.06
C ARG A 125 -1.20 -10.29 13.96
N GLU A 126 -1.18 -11.16 14.96
CA GLU A 126 -2.32 -11.37 15.84
C GLU A 126 -2.63 -10.13 16.64
N ARG A 127 -3.93 -9.79 16.76
CA ARG A 127 -4.43 -8.68 17.55
C ARG A 127 -3.84 -7.31 17.17
N PHE A 128 -3.34 -7.19 15.93
CA PHE A 128 -2.70 -5.94 15.46
C PHE A 128 -3.62 -4.74 15.64
N PHE A 129 -4.88 -4.86 15.23
CA PHE A 129 -5.83 -3.75 15.27
C PHE A 129 -6.36 -3.46 16.67
N ILE A 130 -6.18 -4.39 17.61
CA ILE A 130 -6.52 -4.18 19.02
C ILE A 130 -5.37 -3.44 19.72
N GLU A 131 -4.14 -3.82 19.43
CA GLU A 131 -2.95 -3.32 20.15
C GLU A 131 -2.43 -1.98 19.60
N HIS A 132 -2.66 -1.69 18.31
CA HIS A 132 -2.11 -0.50 17.64
C HIS A 132 -3.10 0.64 17.46
N TYR A 133 -4.38 0.43 17.81
CA TYR A 133 -5.42 1.46 17.67
C TYR A 133 -6.18 1.60 18.99
N PRO A 134 -6.42 2.85 19.46
CA PRO A 134 -7.06 3.04 20.77
C PRO A 134 -8.53 2.71 20.77
N GLU A 135 -9.20 2.82 19.62
CA GLU A 135 -10.64 2.57 19.49
C GLU A 135 -10.89 1.38 18.60
N PRO A 136 -11.98 0.61 18.85
CA PRO A 136 -12.35 -0.49 17.95
C PRO A 136 -12.62 0.02 16.54
N ILE A 137 -12.11 -0.69 15.54
CA ILE A 137 -12.33 -0.39 14.13
C ILE A 137 -13.34 -1.40 13.59
N ILE A 138 -14.45 -0.90 13.05
CA ILE A 138 -15.50 -1.74 12.46
C ILE A 138 -15.47 -1.56 10.95
N GLU A 139 -15.39 -2.66 10.23
CA GLU A 139 -15.40 -2.69 8.77
C GLU A 139 -16.24 -3.87 8.30
N ASN A 140 -17.13 -3.65 7.34
CA ASN A 140 -18.06 -4.67 6.86
C ASN A 140 -18.88 -5.29 8.00
N GLY A 141 -19.23 -4.51 9.03
CA GLY A 141 -20.00 -4.96 10.18
C GLY A 141 -19.23 -5.81 11.19
N GLN A 142 -17.92 -5.93 11.04
CA GLN A 142 -17.08 -6.74 11.93
C GLN A 142 -15.93 -5.91 12.47
N GLN A 143 -15.53 -6.20 13.72
CA GLN A 143 -14.38 -5.54 14.33
C GLN A 143 -13.10 -6.12 13.75
N LEU A 144 -12.14 -5.24 13.36
CA LEU A 144 -10.81 -5.63 12.94
C LEU A 144 -10.03 -6.14 14.15
N VAL A 145 -9.43 -7.31 14.05
CA VAL A 145 -8.62 -7.91 15.10
C VAL A 145 -7.20 -8.18 14.59
N ASP A 146 -7.07 -9.09 13.64
CA ASP A 146 -5.79 -9.55 13.14
C ASP A 146 -5.43 -8.86 11.81
N MET A 147 -4.14 -8.76 11.55
CA MET A 147 -3.62 -8.34 10.25
C MET A 147 -3.08 -9.57 9.52
N HIS A 148 -3.61 -9.85 8.34
CA HIS A 148 -3.06 -10.87 7.47
C HIS A 148 -1.88 -10.28 6.68
N VAL A 149 -0.75 -10.98 6.66
CA VAL A 149 0.46 -10.53 5.97
C VAL A 149 0.60 -11.32 4.67
N PHE A 150 0.76 -10.59 3.58
CA PHE A 150 0.95 -11.14 2.24
C PHE A 150 2.33 -10.76 1.74
N ALA A 151 2.90 -11.59 0.87
CA ALA A 151 4.20 -11.33 0.28
C ALA A 151 4.17 -11.62 -1.22
N CYS A 152 4.97 -10.84 -1.94
CA CYS A 152 5.19 -11.01 -3.37
C CYS A 152 6.68 -11.15 -3.61
N ASP A 153 7.08 -12.14 -4.41
CA ASP A 153 8.45 -12.29 -4.87
C ASP A 153 8.69 -11.29 -6.02
N LEU A 154 9.54 -10.30 -5.78
CA LEU A 154 9.82 -9.25 -6.76
C LEU A 154 10.64 -9.76 -7.94
N GLN A 155 11.30 -10.90 -7.78
CA GLN A 155 12.13 -11.52 -8.83
C GLN A 155 11.35 -12.50 -9.69
N ASP A 156 10.09 -12.79 -9.36
CA ASP A 156 9.26 -13.74 -10.09
C ASP A 156 8.79 -13.11 -11.40
N ARG A 157 9.30 -13.63 -12.52
CA ARG A 157 8.97 -13.12 -13.86
C ARG A 157 7.58 -13.50 -14.33
N VAL A 158 6.98 -14.55 -13.74
CA VAL A 158 5.63 -15.00 -14.09
C VAL A 158 4.59 -13.94 -13.73
N GLN A 159 4.86 -13.08 -12.77
CA GLN A 159 3.97 -12.03 -12.31
C GLN A 159 4.03 -10.77 -13.16
N GLN A 160 4.88 -10.73 -14.16
CA GLN A 160 5.03 -9.55 -15.03
C GLN A 160 4.19 -9.72 -16.29
N PRO A 161 3.43 -8.67 -16.68
CA PRO A 161 2.67 -8.70 -17.92
C PRO A 161 3.57 -8.74 -19.14
#